data_1191cf27176157b0e21225aa7c907f1c
#
_entry.id   1191cf27176157b0e21225aa7c907f1c
#
_cell.length_a   1.000
_cell.length_b   1.000
_cell.length_c   1.000
_cell.angle_alpha   90.00
_cell.angle_beta   90.00
_cell.angle_gamma   90.00
#
_symmetry.space_group_name_H-M   'P 1'
#
loop_
_entity.id
_entity.type
_entity.pdbx_description
1 polymer ?
#
loop_
_entity_poly.entity_id
_entity_poly.type
_entity_poly.pdbx_seq_one_letter_code
_entity_poly.pdbx_strand_id
1 'polypeptide(L)'
;MNSKSIYARLYALSTGILLSLVFQAASAQQSNTTKQLSLSEAISLSIQNSKQLKVSQAKIDEASAKMKEANERQLPDLSVSGAYMRLTQPNIDLKFGGGGSGSGGGAAAPKVNSAAYGMANLSIPVFAGMMIQNGKQAAKYLATASKLDAEKDKEDVMQNTIAAYSNLYKAQQSVYLMQENLKQSEQRVKDFTNLEKNGLLARNDLLKAELQQSNYELLLMDAQNSLKVANLNMNIMLGLPDNTQLELDSVIFKDVKSTDARGYAEFEQLAYQNRKDAQSLQAHEGAANANVKMVKGEMYPQLALTGGYIAAYIPNFITITNAVTAGVGLKYNVHSLWKNKTKVAEANAQLAQIRANESRVNDAIHMDVFQSYENYLLSHKKMDTYIKAIEQSEENYRITKNKHANALATTTDLLDADVANLQAHLNYAFAKADALVAYNKLLQAAGILDQTVTK
;
A
#
# COMPACT_ATOMS: atom_id res chain seq x y z
N MET A 1 38.67 -56.13 25.38
CA MET A 1 38.69 -55.11 24.31
C MET A 1 38.19 -53.79 24.89
N ASN A 2 39.05 -52.80 24.86
CA ASN A 2 38.98 -51.62 25.76
C ASN A 2 37.85 -50.62 25.37
N SER A 3 36.86 -50.47 26.26
CA SER A 3 35.78 -49.48 26.13
C SER A 3 36.27 -47.99 26.12
N LYS A 4 37.43 -47.71 26.70
CA LYS A 4 38.08 -46.39 26.72
C LYS A 4 38.51 -45.87 25.35
N SER A 5 38.77 -46.73 24.37
CA SER A 5 39.16 -46.34 23.00
C SER A 5 37.97 -45.86 22.13
N ILE A 6 36.76 -46.31 22.44
CA ILE A 6 35.54 -45.93 21.71
C ILE A 6 35.06 -44.56 22.12
N TYR A 7 35.13 -44.21 23.41
CA TYR A 7 34.74 -42.86 23.89
C TYR A 7 35.71 -41.79 23.42
N ALA A 8 37.03 -42.09 23.35
CA ALA A 8 38.01 -41.13 22.84
C ALA A 8 37.83 -40.82 21.35
N ARG A 9 37.38 -41.80 20.53
CA ARG A 9 37.07 -41.58 19.12
C ARG A 9 35.75 -40.87 18.90
N LEU A 10 34.75 -41.05 19.76
CA LEU A 10 33.47 -40.31 19.73
C LEU A 10 33.65 -38.83 20.14
N TYR A 11 34.49 -38.56 21.14
CA TYR A 11 34.81 -37.17 21.52
C TYR A 11 35.63 -36.44 20.46
N ALA A 12 36.55 -37.09 19.78
CA ALA A 12 37.33 -36.51 18.70
C ALA A 12 36.45 -36.24 17.44
N LEU A 13 35.42 -37.06 17.17
CA LEU A 13 34.46 -36.81 16.07
C LEU A 13 33.49 -35.66 16.40
N SER A 14 33.02 -35.57 17.68
CA SER A 14 32.11 -34.51 18.10
C SER A 14 32.78 -33.12 18.13
N THR A 15 34.04 -33.05 18.55
CA THR A 15 34.82 -31.80 18.52
C THR A 15 35.20 -31.39 17.09
N GLY A 16 35.46 -32.34 16.19
CA GLY A 16 35.71 -32.06 14.77
C GLY A 16 34.47 -31.48 14.06
N ILE A 17 33.28 -32.00 14.32
CA ILE A 17 32.01 -31.52 13.77
C ILE A 17 31.63 -30.14 14.35
N LEU A 18 31.86 -29.90 15.66
CA LEU A 18 31.64 -28.57 16.24
C LEU A 18 32.60 -27.51 15.65
N LEU A 19 33.89 -27.84 15.45
CA LEU A 19 34.85 -26.92 14.85
C LEU A 19 34.52 -26.62 13.38
N SER A 20 34.03 -27.57 12.59
CA SER A 20 33.63 -27.35 11.21
C SER A 20 32.35 -26.49 11.09
N LEU A 21 31.41 -26.59 12.03
CA LEU A 21 30.22 -25.72 12.11
C LEU A 21 30.56 -24.28 12.50
N VAL A 22 31.57 -24.08 13.36
CA VAL A 22 32.05 -22.71 13.73
C VAL A 22 32.81 -22.07 12.56
N PHE A 23 33.54 -22.83 11.74
CA PHE A 23 34.21 -22.30 10.56
C PHE A 23 33.24 -21.93 9.41
N GLN A 24 32.09 -22.58 9.29
CA GLN A 24 31.06 -22.19 8.30
C GLN A 24 30.26 -20.95 8.78
N ALA A 25 30.13 -20.72 10.08
CA ALA A 25 29.51 -19.49 10.60
C ALA A 25 30.40 -18.24 10.47
N ALA A 26 31.73 -18.42 10.43
CA ALA A 26 32.68 -17.31 10.26
C ALA A 26 32.80 -16.80 8.79
N SER A 27 32.27 -17.55 7.81
CA SER A 27 32.28 -17.15 6.40
C SER A 27 31.07 -16.32 5.99
N ALA A 28 30.15 -16.06 6.91
CA ALA A 28 29.11 -15.04 6.74
C ALA A 28 29.67 -13.63 7.04
N GLN A 29 30.91 -13.33 6.62
CA GLN A 29 31.36 -11.96 6.47
C GLN A 29 30.48 -11.34 5.36
N GLN A 30 29.62 -10.41 5.77
CA GLN A 30 28.82 -9.56 4.92
C GLN A 30 29.72 -8.90 3.87
N SER A 31 29.89 -9.56 2.73
CA SER A 31 30.45 -8.89 1.56
C SER A 31 29.45 -7.78 1.21
N ASN A 32 29.88 -6.54 1.28
CA ASN A 32 29.15 -5.42 0.70
C ASN A 32 28.95 -5.74 -0.78
N THR A 33 27.77 -6.25 -1.12
CA THR A 33 27.41 -6.53 -2.51
C THR A 33 27.03 -5.21 -3.16
N THR A 34 27.86 -4.74 -4.08
CA THR A 34 27.50 -3.61 -4.94
C THR A 34 26.56 -4.12 -6.02
N LYS A 35 25.42 -3.45 -6.18
CA LYS A 35 24.42 -3.78 -7.19
C LYS A 35 24.15 -2.57 -8.07
N GLN A 36 24.35 -2.73 -9.38
CA GLN A 36 23.86 -1.74 -10.35
C GLN A 36 22.34 -1.84 -10.43
N LEU A 37 21.67 -0.70 -10.45
CA LEU A 37 20.22 -0.58 -10.39
C LEU A 37 19.73 0.41 -11.43
N SER A 38 18.93 -0.07 -12.39
CA SER A 38 18.17 0.79 -13.29
C SER A 38 16.82 1.19 -12.65
N LEU A 39 16.20 2.26 -13.15
CA LEU A 39 14.88 2.68 -12.65
C LEU A 39 13.80 1.62 -12.92
N SER A 40 13.81 1.00 -14.09
CA SER A 40 12.84 -0.06 -14.44
C SER A 40 12.98 -1.29 -13.54
N GLU A 41 14.22 -1.70 -13.23
CA GLU A 41 14.48 -2.78 -12.28
C GLU A 41 14.03 -2.40 -10.86
N ALA A 42 14.30 -1.16 -10.42
CA ALA A 42 13.86 -0.67 -9.12
C ALA A 42 12.33 -0.74 -8.99
N ILE A 43 11.60 -0.28 -9.99
CA ILE A 43 10.14 -0.33 -10.02
C ILE A 43 9.65 -1.78 -9.99
N SER A 44 10.23 -2.67 -10.80
CA SER A 44 9.84 -4.08 -10.82
C SER A 44 10.04 -4.77 -9.47
N LEU A 45 11.20 -4.58 -8.84
CA LEU A 45 11.50 -5.13 -7.52
C LEU A 45 10.60 -4.54 -6.43
N SER A 46 10.32 -3.23 -6.48
CA SER A 46 9.44 -2.60 -5.50
C SER A 46 8.01 -3.13 -5.59
N ILE A 47 7.47 -3.32 -6.79
CA ILE A 47 6.16 -3.93 -7.00
C ILE A 47 6.14 -5.37 -6.45
N GLN A 48 7.16 -6.17 -6.76
CA GLN A 48 7.24 -7.56 -6.32
C GLN A 48 7.33 -7.70 -4.79
N ASN A 49 8.09 -6.83 -4.13
CA ASN A 49 8.38 -6.91 -2.70
C ASN A 49 7.52 -6.00 -1.84
N SER A 50 6.65 -5.16 -2.42
CA SER A 50 5.82 -4.19 -1.69
C SER A 50 4.92 -4.87 -0.66
N LYS A 51 5.09 -4.48 0.60
CA LYS A 51 4.19 -4.88 1.69
C LYS A 51 2.80 -4.25 1.52
N GLN A 52 2.74 -3.03 0.96
CA GLN A 52 1.47 -2.35 0.66
C GLN A 52 0.65 -3.14 -0.36
N LEU A 53 1.27 -3.63 -1.45
CA LEU A 53 0.55 -4.42 -2.46
C LEU A 53 0.11 -5.79 -1.94
N LYS A 54 0.84 -6.38 -0.98
CA LYS A 54 0.37 -7.59 -0.29
C LYS A 54 -0.90 -7.32 0.53
N VAL A 55 -0.99 -6.16 1.19
CA VAL A 55 -2.21 -5.72 1.88
C VAL A 55 -3.35 -5.49 0.89
N SER A 56 -3.08 -4.85 -0.24
CA SER A 56 -4.08 -4.60 -1.29
C SER A 56 -4.59 -5.90 -1.91
N GLN A 57 -3.71 -6.90 -2.13
CA GLN A 57 -4.11 -8.23 -2.57
C GLN A 57 -5.02 -8.92 -1.55
N ALA A 58 -4.69 -8.86 -0.26
CA ALA A 58 -5.54 -9.42 0.80
C ALA A 58 -6.94 -8.77 0.85
N LYS A 59 -7.04 -7.44 0.58
CA LYS A 59 -8.34 -6.75 0.44
C LYS A 59 -9.14 -7.24 -0.78
N ILE A 60 -8.46 -7.52 -1.90
CA ILE A 60 -9.10 -8.12 -3.09
C ILE A 60 -9.65 -9.51 -2.75
N ASP A 61 -8.85 -10.32 -2.04
CA ASP A 61 -9.25 -11.67 -1.64
C ASP A 61 -10.44 -11.63 -0.68
N GLU A 62 -10.43 -10.71 0.29
CA GLU A 62 -11.57 -10.46 1.19
C GLU A 62 -12.84 -10.06 0.42
N ALA A 63 -12.75 -9.07 -0.48
CA ALA A 63 -13.88 -8.62 -1.27
C ALA A 63 -14.41 -9.72 -2.22
N SER A 64 -13.50 -10.54 -2.76
CA SER A 64 -13.83 -11.69 -3.58
C SER A 64 -14.54 -12.79 -2.78
N ALA A 65 -14.12 -13.03 -1.53
CA ALA A 65 -14.79 -13.95 -0.62
C ALA A 65 -16.20 -13.45 -0.26
N LYS A 66 -16.35 -12.15 0.05
CA LYS A 66 -17.67 -11.53 0.29
C LYS A 66 -18.60 -11.62 -0.93
N MET A 67 -18.03 -11.49 -2.15
CA MET A 67 -18.80 -11.68 -3.39
C MET A 67 -19.25 -13.14 -3.55
N LYS A 68 -18.40 -14.14 -3.21
CA LYS A 68 -18.78 -15.56 -3.20
C LYS A 68 -19.86 -15.81 -2.15
N GLU A 69 -19.70 -15.32 -0.93
CA GLU A 69 -20.72 -15.42 0.14
C GLU A 69 -22.06 -14.86 -0.32
N ALA A 70 -22.06 -13.67 -0.96
CA ALA A 70 -23.30 -13.09 -1.50
C ALA A 70 -23.95 -13.98 -2.59
N ASN A 71 -23.15 -14.69 -3.39
CA ASN A 71 -23.64 -15.66 -4.35
C ASN A 71 -24.21 -16.93 -3.69
N GLU A 72 -23.62 -17.36 -2.57
CA GLU A 72 -24.03 -18.55 -1.83
C GLU A 72 -25.35 -18.36 -1.11
N ARG A 73 -25.79 -17.14 -0.83
CA ARG A 73 -27.10 -16.84 -0.22
C ARG A 73 -28.31 -17.32 -1.03
N GLN A 74 -28.14 -17.74 -2.27
CA GLN A 74 -29.15 -18.36 -3.09
C GLN A 74 -29.19 -19.91 -2.94
N LEU A 75 -28.17 -20.51 -2.32
CA LEU A 75 -28.05 -21.96 -2.15
C LEU A 75 -28.94 -22.45 -1.03
N PRO A 76 -29.25 -23.76 -1.00
CA PRO A 76 -29.97 -24.36 0.11
C PRO A 76 -29.26 -24.17 1.44
N ASP A 77 -29.97 -23.74 2.46
CA ASP A 77 -29.50 -23.69 3.84
C ASP A 77 -29.98 -24.94 4.57
N LEU A 78 -29.02 -25.73 5.08
CA LEU A 78 -29.29 -26.92 5.87
C LEU A 78 -28.76 -26.70 7.27
N SER A 79 -29.66 -26.71 8.24
CA SER A 79 -29.33 -26.60 9.65
C SER A 79 -29.76 -27.83 10.42
N VAL A 80 -28.93 -28.28 11.35
CA VAL A 80 -29.26 -29.36 12.29
C VAL A 80 -29.20 -28.78 13.69
N SER A 81 -30.28 -29.00 14.46
CA SER A 81 -30.39 -28.58 15.84
C SER A 81 -30.92 -29.69 16.72
N GLY A 82 -30.53 -29.69 17.98
CA GLY A 82 -31.03 -30.63 18.97
C GLY A 82 -30.94 -30.04 20.36
N ALA A 83 -31.87 -30.43 21.22
CA ALA A 83 -31.83 -30.04 22.61
C ALA A 83 -32.29 -31.19 23.51
N TYR A 84 -31.70 -31.27 24.69
CA TYR A 84 -32.16 -32.06 25.80
C TYR A 84 -32.46 -31.11 26.96
N MET A 85 -33.70 -31.21 27.47
CA MET A 85 -34.16 -30.36 28.55
C MET A 85 -34.66 -31.23 29.71
N ARG A 86 -34.30 -30.84 30.93
CA ARG A 86 -34.91 -31.39 32.13
C ARG A 86 -35.98 -30.42 32.60
N LEU A 87 -37.20 -30.97 32.83
CA LEU A 87 -38.37 -30.22 33.18
C LEU A 87 -38.70 -30.45 34.68
N THR A 88 -39.12 -29.41 35.36
CA THR A 88 -39.66 -29.49 36.73
C THR A 88 -41.16 -29.75 36.65
N GLN A 89 -41.54 -31.00 36.50
CA GLN A 89 -42.89 -31.52 36.53
C GLN A 89 -43.99 -30.52 36.09
N PRO A 90 -44.12 -30.18 34.79
CA PRO A 90 -45.19 -29.30 34.32
C PRO A 90 -46.53 -29.98 34.49
N ASN A 91 -47.55 -29.22 34.89
CA ASN A 91 -48.93 -29.70 34.86
C ASN A 91 -49.39 -29.78 33.39
N ILE A 92 -49.63 -30.99 32.90
CA ILE A 92 -50.03 -31.22 31.51
C ILE A 92 -51.53 -31.64 31.50
N ASP A 93 -52.39 -30.75 31.04
CA ASP A 93 -53.80 -31.05 30.79
C ASP A 93 -54.00 -31.50 29.34
N LEU A 94 -54.22 -32.77 29.13
CA LEU A 94 -54.55 -33.35 27.82
C LEU A 94 -56.03 -33.19 27.49
N LYS A 95 -56.36 -32.17 26.70
CA LYS A 95 -57.70 -32.03 26.14
C LYS A 95 -57.87 -32.89 24.88
N PHE A 96 -58.10 -34.19 25.07
CA PHE A 96 -58.51 -35.01 23.93
C PHE A 96 -60.02 -34.74 23.70
N GLY A 97 -60.33 -34.03 22.62
CA GLY A 97 -61.71 -33.88 22.17
C GLY A 97 -62.22 -35.22 21.59
N GLY A 98 -63.00 -35.94 22.34
CA GLY A 98 -63.72 -37.12 21.89
C GLY A 98 -64.93 -37.25 22.76
N GLY A 99 -66.09 -36.85 22.19
CA GLY A 99 -67.39 -37.05 22.83
C GLY A 99 -67.69 -38.53 23.12
N GLY A 100 -67.84 -38.86 24.39
CA GLY A 100 -68.19 -40.18 24.88
C GLY A 100 -68.33 -40.10 26.37
N SER A 101 -69.61 -39.94 26.82
CA SER A 101 -70.04 -40.10 28.21
C SER A 101 -69.76 -41.52 28.66
N GLY A 102 -68.68 -41.71 29.44
CA GLY A 102 -68.28 -42.99 29.99
C GLY A 102 -67.50 -42.78 31.29
N SER A 103 -68.15 -42.98 32.40
CA SER A 103 -67.61 -43.02 33.77
C SER A 103 -66.42 -43.96 33.89
N GLY A 104 -65.32 -43.51 34.45
CA GLY A 104 -64.33 -44.40 35.08
C GLY A 104 -62.88 -44.30 34.60
N GLY A 105 -62.04 -43.82 35.45
CA GLY A 105 -60.59 -43.99 35.37
C GLY A 105 -59.80 -42.72 34.96
N GLY A 106 -59.58 -41.87 35.94
CA GLY A 106 -58.61 -40.79 35.76
C GLY A 106 -57.25 -41.36 35.43
N ALA A 107 -56.85 -41.39 34.15
CA ALA A 107 -55.47 -41.64 33.75
C ALA A 107 -54.61 -40.53 34.37
N ALA A 108 -53.77 -40.89 35.31
CA ALA A 108 -52.86 -39.98 35.93
C ALA A 108 -52.02 -39.27 34.82
N ALA A 109 -52.01 -37.94 34.86
CA ALA A 109 -51.29 -37.16 33.90
C ALA A 109 -49.83 -37.63 33.83
N PRO A 110 -49.27 -37.86 32.65
CA PRO A 110 -47.94 -38.40 32.51
C PRO A 110 -46.93 -37.46 33.14
N LYS A 111 -46.08 -37.99 34.04
CA LYS A 111 -44.98 -37.24 34.65
C LYS A 111 -43.91 -37.05 33.63
N VAL A 112 -43.77 -35.86 33.09
CA VAL A 112 -42.73 -35.49 32.12
C VAL A 112 -41.59 -34.79 32.85
N ASN A 113 -40.45 -35.47 32.97
CA ASN A 113 -39.26 -34.94 33.65
C ASN A 113 -38.14 -34.52 32.70
N SER A 114 -38.22 -34.88 31.43
CA SER A 114 -37.25 -34.54 30.42
C SER A 114 -37.89 -34.51 29.02
N ALA A 115 -37.29 -33.74 28.11
CA ALA A 115 -37.62 -33.74 26.71
C ALA A 115 -36.34 -33.69 25.89
N ALA A 116 -36.25 -34.49 24.85
CA ALA A 116 -35.20 -34.44 23.87
C ALA A 116 -35.81 -34.26 22.48
N TYR A 117 -35.21 -33.41 21.66
CA TYR A 117 -35.57 -33.31 20.25
C TYR A 117 -34.36 -33.08 19.37
N GLY A 118 -34.44 -33.56 18.13
CA GLY A 118 -33.53 -33.31 17.05
C GLY A 118 -34.28 -32.86 15.81
N MET A 119 -33.80 -31.83 15.13
CA MET A 119 -34.40 -31.29 13.92
C MET A 119 -33.31 -31.03 12.88
N ALA A 120 -33.58 -31.44 11.64
CA ALA A 120 -32.85 -31.01 10.46
C ALA A 120 -33.82 -30.15 9.62
N ASN A 121 -33.40 -28.93 9.29
CA ASN A 121 -34.21 -28.01 8.48
C ASN A 121 -33.42 -27.64 7.20
N LEU A 122 -34.11 -27.80 6.06
CA LEU A 122 -33.66 -27.36 4.75
C LEU A 122 -34.47 -26.17 4.29
N SER A 123 -33.84 -25.09 3.86
CA SER A 123 -34.55 -23.93 3.30
C SER A 123 -33.89 -23.50 2.02
N ILE A 124 -34.64 -23.31 0.95
CA ILE A 124 -34.18 -22.85 -0.36
C ILE A 124 -34.96 -21.57 -0.70
N PRO A 125 -34.31 -20.40 -0.76
CA PRO A 125 -34.99 -19.15 -1.12
C PRO A 125 -35.36 -19.17 -2.59
N VAL A 126 -36.65 -19.10 -2.90
CA VAL A 126 -37.20 -19.02 -4.28
C VAL A 126 -37.35 -17.56 -4.71
N PHE A 127 -37.87 -16.74 -3.79
CA PHE A 127 -38.05 -15.31 -3.99
C PHE A 127 -37.82 -14.56 -2.68
N ALA A 128 -36.94 -13.56 -2.74
CA ALA A 128 -36.60 -12.72 -1.58
C ALA A 128 -36.71 -11.22 -1.93
N GLY A 129 -37.72 -10.81 -2.68
CA GLY A 129 -37.90 -9.39 -3.02
C GLY A 129 -36.71 -8.77 -3.78
N MET A 130 -35.99 -9.53 -4.58
CA MET A 130 -34.77 -9.12 -5.29
C MET A 130 -33.59 -8.79 -4.36
N MET A 131 -33.69 -9.01 -3.03
CA MET A 131 -32.64 -8.69 -2.07
C MET A 131 -31.33 -9.47 -2.36
N ILE A 132 -31.44 -10.77 -2.66
CA ILE A 132 -30.29 -11.62 -2.97
C ILE A 132 -29.58 -11.13 -4.24
N GLN A 133 -30.36 -10.82 -5.29
CA GLN A 133 -29.79 -10.34 -6.56
C GLN A 133 -29.11 -8.98 -6.42
N ASN A 134 -29.74 -8.03 -5.74
CA ASN A 134 -29.16 -6.71 -5.49
C ASN A 134 -27.97 -6.80 -4.52
N GLY A 135 -27.99 -7.69 -3.53
CA GLY A 135 -26.85 -7.96 -2.65
C GLY A 135 -25.65 -8.53 -3.40
N LYS A 136 -25.88 -9.46 -4.33
CA LYS A 136 -24.84 -9.98 -5.25
C LYS A 136 -24.25 -8.87 -6.12
N GLN A 137 -25.10 -7.99 -6.65
CA GLN A 137 -24.67 -6.88 -7.47
C GLN A 137 -23.85 -5.88 -6.66
N ALA A 138 -24.26 -5.55 -5.44
CA ALA A 138 -23.48 -4.70 -4.54
C ALA A 138 -22.11 -5.30 -4.22
N ALA A 139 -22.05 -6.59 -3.87
CA ALA A 139 -20.82 -7.29 -3.58
C ALA A 139 -19.88 -7.35 -4.81
N LYS A 140 -20.44 -7.52 -6.02
CA LYS A 140 -19.65 -7.47 -7.28
C LYS A 140 -19.03 -6.09 -7.48
N TYR A 141 -19.77 -5.02 -7.29
CA TYR A 141 -19.23 -3.65 -7.41
C TYR A 141 -18.14 -3.39 -6.36
N LEU A 142 -18.32 -3.82 -5.11
CA LEU A 142 -17.29 -3.69 -4.08
C LEU A 142 -16.01 -4.48 -4.40
N ALA A 143 -16.15 -5.68 -4.97
CA ALA A 143 -14.99 -6.44 -5.43
C ALA A 143 -14.28 -5.75 -6.62
N THR A 144 -15.03 -5.07 -7.49
CA THR A 144 -14.43 -4.23 -8.57
C THR A 144 -13.72 -3.02 -7.98
N ALA A 145 -14.33 -2.31 -7.03
CA ALA A 145 -13.71 -1.18 -6.34
C ALA A 145 -12.38 -1.58 -5.69
N SER A 146 -12.36 -2.69 -4.95
CA SER A 146 -11.13 -3.21 -4.30
C SER A 146 -9.99 -3.50 -5.29
N LYS A 147 -10.29 -3.96 -6.51
CA LYS A 147 -9.30 -4.17 -7.56
C LYS A 147 -8.74 -2.85 -8.08
N LEU A 148 -9.61 -1.87 -8.32
CA LEU A 148 -9.22 -0.54 -8.78
C LEU A 148 -8.41 0.21 -7.73
N ASP A 149 -8.74 0.06 -6.44
CA ASP A 149 -7.96 0.60 -5.33
C ASP A 149 -6.55 -0.01 -5.29
N ALA A 150 -6.43 -1.31 -5.57
CA ALA A 150 -5.13 -1.98 -5.63
C ALA A 150 -4.30 -1.54 -6.85
N GLU A 151 -4.92 -1.24 -8.00
CA GLU A 151 -4.24 -0.66 -9.16
C GLU A 151 -3.74 0.75 -8.85
N LYS A 152 -4.53 1.57 -8.13
CA LYS A 152 -4.08 2.87 -7.61
C LYS A 152 -2.89 2.71 -6.65
N ASP A 153 -2.98 1.79 -5.69
CA ASP A 153 -1.89 1.51 -4.74
C ASP A 153 -0.60 1.09 -5.48
N LYS A 154 -0.71 0.37 -6.61
CA LYS A 154 0.42 0.03 -7.47
C LYS A 154 1.07 1.27 -8.07
N GLU A 155 0.28 2.21 -8.62
CA GLU A 155 0.81 3.47 -9.14
C GLU A 155 1.47 4.31 -8.04
N ASP A 156 0.92 4.31 -6.82
CA ASP A 156 1.53 4.98 -5.66
C ASP A 156 2.89 4.36 -5.28
N VAL A 157 3.01 3.03 -5.30
CA VAL A 157 4.28 2.33 -5.08
C VAL A 157 5.30 2.69 -6.16
N MET A 158 4.90 2.73 -7.43
CA MET A 158 5.77 3.12 -8.54
C MET A 158 6.29 4.55 -8.35
N GLN A 159 5.41 5.51 -8.08
CA GLN A 159 5.77 6.92 -7.87
C GLN A 159 6.69 7.10 -6.66
N ASN A 160 6.42 6.41 -5.56
CA ASN A 160 7.27 6.43 -4.37
C ASN A 160 8.67 5.86 -4.67
N THR A 161 8.74 4.82 -5.52
CA THR A 161 10.03 4.24 -5.95
C THR A 161 10.82 5.21 -6.82
N ILE A 162 10.17 5.90 -7.76
CA ILE A 162 10.79 6.93 -8.60
C ILE A 162 11.33 8.07 -7.74
N ALA A 163 10.57 8.52 -6.74
CA ALA A 163 11.00 9.55 -5.80
C ALA A 163 12.19 9.09 -4.96
N ALA A 164 12.19 7.86 -4.44
CA ALA A 164 13.28 7.30 -3.67
C ALA A 164 14.55 7.12 -4.52
N TYR A 165 14.42 6.65 -5.77
CA TYR A 165 15.50 6.52 -6.74
C TYR A 165 16.14 7.89 -7.04
N SER A 166 15.32 8.91 -7.26
CA SER A 166 15.78 10.28 -7.49
C SER A 166 16.46 10.87 -6.25
N ASN A 167 15.98 10.58 -5.04
CA ASN A 167 16.63 11.01 -3.80
C ASN A 167 17.99 10.31 -3.59
N LEU A 168 18.11 9.03 -3.93
CA LEU A 168 19.39 8.31 -3.88
C LEU A 168 20.37 8.91 -4.89
N TYR A 169 19.93 9.25 -6.10
CA TYR A 169 20.76 9.97 -7.09
C TYR A 169 21.26 11.31 -6.55
N LYS A 170 20.38 12.12 -5.95
CA LYS A 170 20.77 13.41 -5.34
C LYS A 170 21.84 13.21 -4.26
N ALA A 171 21.67 12.21 -3.41
CA ALA A 171 22.63 11.89 -2.34
C ALA A 171 23.98 11.45 -2.91
N GLN A 172 24.00 10.61 -3.96
CA GLN A 172 25.24 10.20 -4.65
C GLN A 172 25.94 11.40 -5.29
N GLN A 173 25.21 12.28 -5.98
CA GLN A 173 25.77 13.49 -6.59
C GLN A 173 26.32 14.46 -5.53
N SER A 174 25.64 14.58 -4.38
CA SER A 174 26.12 15.41 -3.27
C SER A 174 27.47 14.90 -2.75
N VAL A 175 27.60 13.60 -2.49
CA VAL A 175 28.86 13.00 -2.04
C VAL A 175 29.97 13.24 -3.07
N TYR A 176 29.68 12.97 -4.34
CA TYR A 176 30.65 13.17 -5.42
C TYR A 176 31.16 14.63 -5.49
N LEU A 177 30.25 15.60 -5.53
CA LEU A 177 30.58 17.01 -5.62
C LEU A 177 31.33 17.51 -4.36
N MET A 178 30.91 17.06 -3.16
CA MET A 178 31.59 17.43 -1.92
C MET A 178 33.00 16.85 -1.85
N GLN A 179 33.24 15.62 -2.30
CA GLN A 179 34.56 15.01 -2.36
C GLN A 179 35.48 15.79 -3.29
N GLU A 180 35.03 16.16 -4.50
CA GLU A 180 35.82 16.95 -5.45
C GLU A 180 36.16 18.35 -4.90
N ASN A 181 35.17 19.00 -4.23
CA ASN A 181 35.41 20.32 -3.64
C ASN A 181 36.34 20.26 -2.42
N LEU A 182 36.24 19.24 -1.59
CA LEU A 182 37.16 19.04 -0.48
C LEU A 182 38.58 18.87 -0.99
N LYS A 183 38.79 18.01 -1.99
CA LYS A 183 40.10 17.80 -2.61
C LYS A 183 40.70 19.11 -3.18
N GLN A 184 39.86 19.94 -3.81
CA GLN A 184 40.32 21.26 -4.30
C GLN A 184 40.66 22.20 -3.15
N SER A 185 39.89 22.20 -2.06
CA SER A 185 40.15 23.00 -0.87
C SER A 185 41.40 22.56 -0.13
N GLU A 186 41.65 21.26 0.01
CA GLU A 186 42.92 20.72 0.57
C GLU A 186 44.14 21.21 -0.23
N GLN A 187 44.08 21.17 -1.56
CA GLN A 187 45.14 21.68 -2.39
C GLN A 187 45.32 23.19 -2.21
N ARG A 188 44.24 23.95 -2.12
CA ARG A 188 44.29 25.40 -1.88
C ARG A 188 44.93 25.73 -0.53
N VAL A 189 44.56 25.04 0.54
CA VAL A 189 45.21 25.23 1.86
C VAL A 189 46.67 24.92 1.82
N LYS A 190 47.09 23.87 1.10
CA LYS A 190 48.51 23.55 0.90
C LYS A 190 49.26 24.66 0.15
N ASP A 191 48.67 25.19 -0.92
CA ASP A 191 49.27 26.28 -1.70
C ASP A 191 49.36 27.56 -0.86
N PHE A 192 48.31 27.93 -0.12
CA PHE A 192 48.27 29.08 0.75
C PHE A 192 49.24 28.97 1.93
N THR A 193 49.42 27.78 2.48
CA THR A 193 50.46 27.52 3.51
C THR A 193 51.85 27.80 3.00
N ASN A 194 52.16 27.41 1.75
CA ASN A 194 53.46 27.70 1.14
C ASN A 194 53.64 29.20 0.85
N LEU A 195 52.62 29.91 0.40
CA LEU A 195 52.66 31.36 0.16
C LEU A 195 52.83 32.14 1.47
N GLU A 196 52.13 31.75 2.54
CA GLU A 196 52.22 32.36 3.87
C GLU A 196 53.61 32.19 4.46
N LYS A 197 54.20 30.98 4.40
CA LYS A 197 55.58 30.73 4.85
C LYS A 197 56.61 31.57 4.12
N ASN A 198 56.37 31.91 2.87
CA ASN A 198 57.24 32.77 2.08
C ASN A 198 56.89 34.29 2.22
N GLY A 199 55.95 34.65 3.10
CA GLY A 199 55.55 36.05 3.31
C GLY A 199 54.71 36.64 2.17
N LEU A 200 54.22 35.83 1.23
CA LEU A 200 53.44 36.24 0.07
C LEU A 200 51.92 36.23 0.29
N LEU A 201 51.45 35.69 1.42
CA LEU A 201 50.04 35.64 1.80
C LEU A 201 49.89 35.99 3.28
N ALA A 202 48.85 36.73 3.63
CA ALA A 202 48.53 37.06 5.01
C ALA A 202 48.03 35.82 5.77
N ARG A 203 48.41 35.65 7.05
CA ARG A 203 47.96 34.57 7.91
C ARG A 203 46.42 34.46 7.98
N ASN A 204 45.71 35.60 7.98
CA ASN A 204 44.27 35.68 7.97
C ASN A 204 43.65 35.00 6.73
N ASP A 205 44.28 35.10 5.56
CA ASP A 205 43.74 34.49 4.33
C ASP A 205 43.95 32.98 4.31
N LEU A 206 45.07 32.48 4.89
CA LEU A 206 45.26 31.06 5.13
C LEU A 206 44.18 30.50 6.07
N LEU A 207 43.91 31.20 7.20
CA LEU A 207 42.85 30.79 8.16
C LEU A 207 41.44 30.72 7.54
N LYS A 208 41.11 31.63 6.60
CA LYS A 208 39.87 31.58 5.84
C LYS A 208 39.80 30.30 4.96
N ALA A 209 40.91 29.94 4.30
CA ALA A 209 40.93 28.74 3.48
C ALA A 209 40.85 27.46 4.33
N GLU A 210 41.52 27.40 5.49
CA GLU A 210 41.41 26.29 6.45
C GLU A 210 39.99 26.14 7.00
N LEU A 211 39.34 27.25 7.31
CA LEU A 211 37.92 27.23 7.74
C LEU A 211 36.99 26.70 6.63
N GLN A 212 37.22 27.13 5.38
CA GLN A 212 36.44 26.63 4.24
C GLN A 212 36.66 25.13 4.01
N GLN A 213 37.90 24.63 4.16
CA GLN A 213 38.18 23.18 4.13
C GLN A 213 37.35 22.43 5.19
N SER A 214 37.40 22.92 6.45
CA SER A 214 36.60 22.29 7.54
C SER A 214 35.11 22.29 7.25
N ASN A 215 34.61 23.36 6.61
CA ASN A 215 33.19 23.40 6.20
C ASN A 215 32.89 22.30 5.14
N TYR A 216 33.79 22.09 4.15
CA TYR A 216 33.60 21.02 3.16
C TYR A 216 33.71 19.62 3.77
N GLU A 217 34.56 19.42 4.78
CA GLU A 217 34.64 18.16 5.54
C GLU A 217 33.31 17.84 6.23
N LEU A 218 32.69 18.84 6.90
CA LEU A 218 31.40 18.70 7.54
C LEU A 218 30.29 18.39 6.52
N LEU A 219 30.25 19.13 5.40
CA LEU A 219 29.27 18.92 4.33
C LEU A 219 29.41 17.54 3.69
N LEU A 220 30.64 17.03 3.56
CA LEU A 220 30.88 15.66 3.07
C LEU A 220 30.38 14.61 4.05
N MET A 221 30.59 14.79 5.36
CA MET A 221 30.06 13.88 6.38
C MET A 221 28.53 13.84 6.34
N ASP A 222 27.88 14.99 6.21
CA ASP A 222 26.41 15.09 6.10
C ASP A 222 25.89 14.43 4.80
N ALA A 223 26.58 14.65 3.68
CA ALA A 223 26.23 14.02 2.41
C ALA A 223 26.40 12.49 2.47
N GLN A 224 27.48 11.99 3.08
CA GLN A 224 27.70 10.55 3.28
C GLN A 224 26.63 9.92 4.18
N ASN A 225 26.22 10.59 5.25
CA ASN A 225 25.15 10.13 6.10
C ASN A 225 23.81 10.09 5.33
N SER A 226 23.50 11.13 4.57
CA SER A 226 22.31 11.20 3.72
C SER A 226 22.29 10.08 2.67
N LEU A 227 23.46 9.76 2.08
CA LEU A 227 23.58 8.64 1.14
C LEU A 227 23.31 7.30 1.82
N LYS A 228 23.81 7.06 3.02
CA LYS A 228 23.55 5.82 3.77
C LYS A 228 22.06 5.66 4.05
N VAL A 229 21.39 6.73 4.48
CA VAL A 229 19.95 6.71 4.75
C VAL A 229 19.15 6.47 3.48
N ALA A 230 19.45 7.16 2.38
CA ALA A 230 18.78 7.00 1.11
C ALA A 230 18.97 5.58 0.53
N ASN A 231 20.18 5.02 0.65
CA ASN A 231 20.50 3.65 0.21
C ASN A 231 19.72 2.61 1.03
N LEU A 232 19.69 2.74 2.36
CA LEU A 232 18.91 1.85 3.23
C LEU A 232 17.41 1.93 2.92
N ASN A 233 16.88 3.14 2.74
CA ASN A 233 15.48 3.32 2.37
C ASN A 233 15.15 2.59 1.06
N MET A 234 16.02 2.70 0.06
CA MET A 234 15.85 2.00 -1.22
C MET A 234 15.92 0.48 -1.04
N ASN A 235 16.91 -0.03 -0.27
CA ASN A 235 17.03 -1.46 0.02
C ASN A 235 15.75 -2.02 0.67
N ILE A 236 15.18 -1.31 1.65
CA ILE A 236 13.92 -1.69 2.30
C ILE A 236 12.77 -1.74 1.30
N MET A 237 12.65 -0.75 0.41
CA MET A 237 11.60 -0.69 -0.61
C MET A 237 11.73 -1.83 -1.63
N LEU A 238 12.96 -2.17 -2.01
CA LEU A 238 13.26 -3.23 -2.98
C LEU A 238 13.29 -4.63 -2.37
N GLY A 239 13.27 -4.76 -1.03
CA GLY A 239 13.40 -6.03 -0.33
C GLY A 239 14.81 -6.62 -0.42
N LEU A 240 15.83 -5.76 -0.55
CA LEU A 240 17.24 -6.14 -0.59
C LEU A 240 17.85 -6.16 0.82
N PRO A 241 18.97 -6.87 1.04
CA PRO A 241 19.72 -6.81 2.31
C PRO A 241 20.17 -5.37 2.63
N ASP A 242 20.12 -4.97 3.89
CA ASP A 242 20.39 -3.60 4.35
C ASP A 242 21.80 -3.09 3.98
N ASN A 243 22.78 -4.00 3.86
CA ASN A 243 24.17 -3.71 3.53
C ASN A 243 24.47 -3.66 2.02
N THR A 244 23.46 -3.82 1.15
CA THR A 244 23.64 -3.71 -0.31
C THR A 244 23.95 -2.27 -0.68
N GLN A 245 25.06 -2.03 -1.36
CA GLN A 245 25.38 -0.73 -1.94
C GLN A 245 24.80 -0.65 -3.35
N LEU A 246 24.00 0.38 -3.60
CA LEU A 246 23.33 0.58 -4.87
C LEU A 246 24.11 1.59 -5.71
N GLU A 247 24.46 1.20 -6.92
CA GLU A 247 24.98 2.08 -7.96
C GLU A 247 23.89 2.34 -8.99
N LEU A 248 23.50 3.60 -9.13
CA LEU A 248 22.40 3.96 -10.03
C LEU A 248 22.87 4.11 -11.47
N ASP A 249 22.08 3.62 -12.41
CA ASP A 249 22.22 3.99 -13.80
C ASP A 249 21.80 5.46 -13.99
N SER A 250 22.81 6.31 -14.29
CA SER A 250 22.60 7.75 -14.45
C SER A 250 22.12 8.16 -15.85
N VAL A 251 21.99 7.22 -16.77
CA VAL A 251 21.60 7.51 -18.18
C VAL A 251 20.23 8.18 -18.23
N ILE A 252 19.29 7.71 -17.42
CA ILE A 252 17.92 8.26 -17.37
C ILE A 252 17.89 9.76 -17.01
N PHE A 253 18.85 10.26 -16.24
CA PHE A 253 18.95 11.67 -15.90
C PHE A 253 19.58 12.54 -17.00
N LYS A 254 20.10 11.93 -18.08
CA LYS A 254 20.61 12.66 -19.24
C LYS A 254 19.51 12.99 -20.24
N ASP A 255 18.48 12.14 -20.32
CA ASP A 255 17.41 12.23 -21.34
C ASP A 255 16.17 13.00 -20.86
N VAL A 256 16.17 13.52 -19.61
CA VAL A 256 15.03 14.27 -19.01
C VAL A 256 14.68 15.56 -19.79
N LYS A 257 15.49 15.96 -20.78
CA LYS A 257 15.23 17.15 -21.62
C LYS A 257 14.11 16.99 -22.65
N SER A 258 13.63 15.78 -22.94
CA SER A 258 12.53 15.60 -23.87
C SER A 258 11.23 16.11 -23.28
N THR A 259 10.70 17.18 -23.83
CA THR A 259 9.41 17.75 -23.42
C THR A 259 8.27 16.92 -24.03
N ASP A 260 7.36 16.44 -23.20
CA ASP A 260 6.11 15.85 -23.69
C ASP A 260 5.32 16.93 -24.45
N ALA A 261 4.89 16.63 -25.68
CA ALA A 261 4.21 17.60 -26.53
C ALA A 261 2.74 17.81 -26.14
N ARG A 262 2.21 16.99 -25.22
CA ARG A 262 0.81 17.06 -24.77
C ARG A 262 0.57 18.31 -23.93
N GLY A 263 -0.59 18.95 -24.17
CA GLY A 263 -1.01 20.11 -23.38
C GLY A 263 -1.79 19.71 -22.13
N TYR A 264 -2.00 20.68 -21.23
CA TYR A 264 -2.77 20.50 -20.00
C TYR A 264 -4.13 19.82 -20.23
N ALA A 265 -4.92 20.30 -21.21
CA ALA A 265 -6.26 19.77 -21.47
C ALA A 265 -6.26 18.27 -21.87
N GLU A 266 -5.20 17.82 -22.52
CA GLU A 266 -5.06 16.40 -22.90
C GLU A 266 -4.77 15.53 -21.67
N PHE A 267 -3.87 15.97 -20.76
CA PHE A 267 -3.61 15.29 -19.50
C PHE A 267 -4.84 15.25 -18.60
N GLU A 268 -5.62 16.31 -18.55
CA GLU A 268 -6.86 16.37 -17.80
C GLU A 268 -7.90 15.38 -18.35
N GLN A 269 -8.07 15.32 -19.67
CA GLN A 269 -8.95 14.36 -20.31
C GLN A 269 -8.52 12.90 -20.01
N LEU A 270 -7.22 12.62 -20.09
CA LEU A 270 -6.68 11.31 -19.75
C LEU A 270 -6.95 10.96 -18.28
N ALA A 271 -6.82 11.91 -17.36
CA ALA A 271 -7.08 11.69 -15.94
C ALA A 271 -8.54 11.25 -15.69
N TYR A 272 -9.52 11.94 -16.24
CA TYR A 272 -10.94 11.55 -16.11
C TYR A 272 -11.25 10.17 -16.70
N GLN A 273 -10.49 9.73 -17.71
CA GLN A 273 -10.69 8.42 -18.32
C GLN A 273 -9.98 7.27 -17.61
N ASN A 274 -8.78 7.52 -17.07
CA ASN A 274 -7.88 6.45 -16.66
C ASN A 274 -7.68 6.34 -15.15
N ARG A 275 -7.94 7.39 -14.36
CA ARG A 275 -7.68 7.37 -12.93
C ARG A 275 -8.49 6.31 -12.20
N LYS A 276 -7.77 5.47 -11.48
CA LYS A 276 -8.32 4.30 -10.78
C LYS A 276 -9.15 4.66 -9.57
N ASP A 277 -8.81 5.75 -8.88
CA ASP A 277 -9.58 6.28 -7.74
C ASP A 277 -10.98 6.77 -8.17
N ALA A 278 -11.09 7.46 -9.32
CA ALA A 278 -12.38 7.86 -9.87
C ALA A 278 -13.23 6.64 -10.28
N GLN A 279 -12.62 5.67 -10.97
CA GLN A 279 -13.29 4.44 -11.37
C GLN A 279 -13.72 3.59 -10.15
N SER A 280 -12.91 3.53 -9.09
CA SER A 280 -13.26 2.87 -7.83
C SER A 280 -14.48 3.53 -7.19
N LEU A 281 -14.51 4.86 -7.16
CA LEU A 281 -15.64 5.60 -6.59
C LEU A 281 -16.94 5.38 -7.36
N GLN A 282 -16.89 5.28 -8.71
CA GLN A 282 -18.04 4.88 -9.52
C GLN A 282 -18.53 3.47 -9.19
N ALA A 283 -17.60 2.55 -8.91
CA ALA A 283 -17.96 1.21 -8.45
C ALA A 283 -18.62 1.26 -7.05
N HIS A 284 -18.14 2.09 -6.12
CA HIS A 284 -18.79 2.32 -4.83
C HIS A 284 -20.20 2.92 -4.99
N GLU A 285 -20.41 3.87 -5.93
CA GLU A 285 -21.73 4.37 -6.25
C GLU A 285 -22.65 3.26 -6.76
N GLY A 286 -22.14 2.41 -7.66
CA GLY A 286 -22.86 1.25 -8.14
C GLY A 286 -23.29 0.30 -7.01
N ALA A 287 -22.41 0.07 -6.05
CA ALA A 287 -22.72 -0.74 -4.86
C ALA A 287 -23.79 -0.10 -3.98
N ALA A 288 -23.71 1.21 -3.73
CA ALA A 288 -24.71 1.94 -2.96
C ALA A 288 -26.08 1.96 -3.64
N ASN A 289 -26.13 2.14 -4.96
CA ASN A 289 -27.35 2.04 -5.75
C ASN A 289 -27.99 0.65 -5.65
N ALA A 290 -27.17 -0.41 -5.71
CA ALA A 290 -27.65 -1.78 -5.51
C ALA A 290 -28.14 -2.00 -4.06
N ASN A 291 -27.46 -1.41 -3.07
CA ASN A 291 -27.91 -1.45 -1.66
C ASN A 291 -29.27 -0.77 -1.45
N VAL A 292 -29.50 0.41 -2.07
CA VAL A 292 -30.84 1.06 -2.03
C VAL A 292 -31.92 0.13 -2.57
N LYS A 293 -31.65 -0.55 -3.70
CA LYS A 293 -32.59 -1.52 -4.29
C LYS A 293 -32.79 -2.74 -3.39
N MET A 294 -31.73 -3.22 -2.74
CA MET A 294 -31.77 -4.33 -1.78
C MET A 294 -32.65 -3.98 -0.59
N VAL A 295 -32.48 -2.79 0.01
CA VAL A 295 -33.31 -2.32 1.14
C VAL A 295 -34.77 -2.12 0.73
N LYS A 296 -35.02 -1.59 -0.47
CA LYS A 296 -36.41 -1.54 -1.01
C LYS A 296 -37.01 -2.93 -1.15
N GLY A 297 -36.21 -3.94 -1.41
CA GLY A 297 -36.62 -5.35 -1.52
C GLY A 297 -37.24 -5.92 -0.25
N GLU A 298 -36.91 -5.38 0.94
CA GLU A 298 -37.50 -5.81 2.22
C GLU A 298 -39.02 -5.59 2.32
N MET A 299 -39.59 -4.78 1.44
CA MET A 299 -41.05 -4.54 1.40
C MET A 299 -41.83 -5.69 0.76
N TYR A 300 -41.16 -6.62 0.10
CA TYR A 300 -41.83 -7.74 -0.58
C TYR A 300 -41.86 -8.99 0.29
N PRO A 301 -42.89 -9.85 0.11
CA PRO A 301 -42.90 -11.15 0.75
C PRO A 301 -41.76 -12.03 0.26
N GLN A 302 -41.29 -12.92 1.13
CA GLN A 302 -40.24 -13.90 0.83
C GLN A 302 -40.86 -15.29 0.72
N LEU A 303 -40.49 -16.04 -0.32
CA LEU A 303 -40.92 -17.40 -0.57
C LEU A 303 -39.69 -18.32 -0.51
N ALA A 304 -39.79 -19.41 0.25
CA ALA A 304 -38.79 -20.43 0.32
C ALA A 304 -39.42 -21.82 0.21
N LEU A 305 -38.75 -22.74 -0.45
CA LEU A 305 -39.03 -24.16 -0.29
C LEU A 305 -38.42 -24.61 1.03
N THR A 306 -39.21 -25.28 1.84
CA THR A 306 -38.80 -25.77 3.17
C THR A 306 -38.94 -27.28 3.22
N GLY A 307 -37.97 -27.93 3.83
CA GLY A 307 -37.99 -29.35 4.15
C GLY A 307 -37.46 -29.60 5.55
N GLY A 308 -37.81 -30.67 6.17
CA GLY A 308 -37.28 -30.95 7.49
C GLY A 308 -37.47 -32.39 7.93
N TYR A 309 -36.71 -32.76 8.94
CA TYR A 309 -36.81 -33.99 9.67
C TYR A 309 -36.90 -33.66 11.17
N ILE A 310 -37.89 -34.22 11.85
CA ILE A 310 -38.09 -34.01 13.29
C ILE A 310 -38.09 -35.37 13.99
N ALA A 311 -37.30 -35.48 15.01
CA ALA A 311 -37.35 -36.56 15.99
C ALA A 311 -37.51 -35.94 17.39
N ALA A 312 -38.46 -36.45 18.16
CA ALA A 312 -38.66 -35.96 19.54
C ALA A 312 -38.93 -37.13 20.45
N TYR A 313 -38.38 -37.09 21.63
CA TYR A 313 -38.57 -38.07 22.68
C TYR A 313 -38.91 -37.39 24.02
N ILE A 314 -40.12 -37.62 24.48
CA ILE A 314 -40.60 -37.17 25.78
C ILE A 314 -41.02 -38.45 26.54
N PRO A 315 -40.27 -38.89 27.54
CA PRO A 315 -40.53 -40.13 28.27
C PRO A 315 -41.97 -40.14 28.83
N ASN A 316 -42.65 -41.27 28.69
CA ASN A 316 -44.03 -41.52 29.17
C ASN A 316 -45.11 -40.61 28.54
N PHE A 317 -44.78 -39.85 27.44
CA PHE A 317 -45.69 -38.94 26.81
C PHE A 317 -45.75 -39.14 25.29
N ILE A 318 -44.68 -38.88 24.56
CA ILE A 318 -44.66 -38.99 23.10
C ILE A 318 -43.29 -39.34 22.55
N THR A 319 -43.23 -40.19 21.58
CA THR A 319 -42.04 -40.46 20.74
C THR A 319 -42.43 -40.19 19.30
N ILE A 320 -41.71 -39.23 18.68
CA ILE A 320 -41.86 -38.89 17.27
C ILE A 320 -40.60 -39.36 16.56
N THR A 321 -40.74 -40.24 15.60
CA THR A 321 -39.67 -40.71 14.73
C THR A 321 -40.10 -40.61 13.28
N ASN A 322 -39.13 -40.40 12.38
CA ASN A 322 -39.35 -40.35 10.92
C ASN A 322 -40.37 -39.31 10.44
N ALA A 323 -40.56 -38.20 11.19
CA ALA A 323 -41.39 -37.11 10.73
C ALA A 323 -40.65 -36.25 9.70
N VAL A 324 -40.91 -36.49 8.42
CA VAL A 324 -40.38 -35.69 7.30
C VAL A 324 -41.44 -34.66 6.90
N THR A 325 -41.00 -33.43 6.75
CA THR A 325 -41.84 -32.33 6.28
C THR A 325 -41.30 -31.76 4.98
N ALA A 326 -42.17 -31.40 4.04
CA ALA A 326 -41.85 -30.66 2.83
C ALA A 326 -42.98 -29.67 2.53
N GLY A 327 -42.61 -28.42 2.17
CA GLY A 327 -43.61 -27.40 1.95
C GLY A 327 -43.05 -26.12 1.34
N VAL A 328 -43.92 -25.14 1.24
CA VAL A 328 -43.60 -23.77 0.84
C VAL A 328 -43.78 -22.84 2.02
N GLY A 329 -42.73 -22.15 2.43
CA GLY A 329 -42.80 -21.13 3.48
C GLY A 329 -42.95 -19.73 2.88
N LEU A 330 -43.95 -18.99 3.36
CA LEU A 330 -44.14 -17.58 3.08
C LEU A 330 -43.80 -16.77 4.33
N LYS A 331 -42.86 -15.85 4.21
CA LYS A 331 -42.51 -14.90 5.27
C LYS A 331 -42.76 -13.47 4.79
N TYR A 332 -43.63 -12.75 5.51
CA TYR A 332 -43.88 -11.34 5.24
C TYR A 332 -43.84 -10.51 6.52
N ASN A 333 -42.93 -9.58 6.57
CA ASN A 333 -42.77 -8.68 7.70
C ASN A 333 -43.67 -7.45 7.50
N VAL A 334 -44.91 -7.50 7.96
CA VAL A 334 -45.93 -6.43 7.76
C VAL A 334 -45.43 -5.06 8.26
N HIS A 335 -44.61 -5.01 9.31
CA HIS A 335 -44.03 -3.77 9.81
C HIS A 335 -43.08 -3.09 8.81
N SER A 336 -42.59 -3.80 7.80
CA SER A 336 -41.74 -3.21 6.74
C SER A 336 -42.52 -2.17 5.91
N LEU A 337 -43.84 -2.23 5.83
CA LEU A 337 -44.64 -1.25 5.11
C LEU A 337 -44.49 0.19 5.63
N TRP A 338 -44.22 0.37 6.92
CA TRP A 338 -44.01 1.71 7.50
C TRP A 338 -42.57 1.95 7.97
N LYS A 339 -41.88 0.92 8.50
CA LYS A 339 -40.50 1.08 8.98
C LYS A 339 -39.46 1.16 7.86
N ASN A 340 -39.71 0.56 6.70
CA ASN A 340 -38.75 0.51 5.60
C ASN A 340 -38.49 1.88 4.97
N LYS A 341 -39.42 2.83 5.07
CA LYS A 341 -39.20 4.21 4.58
C LYS A 341 -37.97 4.85 5.19
N THR A 342 -37.75 4.65 6.50
CA THR A 342 -36.55 5.18 7.20
C THR A 342 -35.25 4.52 6.71
N LYS A 343 -35.24 3.19 6.53
CA LYS A 343 -34.12 2.46 6.00
C LYS A 343 -33.77 2.88 4.56
N VAL A 344 -34.78 3.09 3.74
CA VAL A 344 -34.60 3.58 2.36
C VAL A 344 -34.08 5.02 2.35
N ALA A 345 -34.55 5.87 3.28
CA ALA A 345 -34.05 7.22 3.43
C ALA A 345 -32.57 7.22 3.85
N GLU A 346 -32.17 6.35 4.80
CA GLU A 346 -30.78 6.14 5.21
C GLU A 346 -29.91 5.68 4.03
N ALA A 347 -30.34 4.65 3.29
CA ALA A 347 -29.59 4.17 2.12
C ALA A 347 -29.46 5.23 1.01
N ASN A 348 -30.50 6.05 0.78
CA ASN A 348 -30.43 7.17 -0.14
C ASN A 348 -29.49 8.28 0.35
N ALA A 349 -29.44 8.54 1.65
CA ALA A 349 -28.49 9.50 2.22
C ALA A 349 -27.03 9.02 2.07
N GLN A 350 -26.76 7.72 2.26
CA GLN A 350 -25.46 7.11 1.98
C GLN A 350 -25.07 7.23 0.50
N LEU A 351 -26.01 6.99 -0.41
CA LEU A 351 -25.79 7.20 -1.85
C LEU A 351 -25.47 8.67 -2.17
N ALA A 352 -26.22 9.61 -1.55
CA ALA A 352 -25.97 11.04 -1.74
C ALA A 352 -24.58 11.45 -1.22
N GLN A 353 -24.10 10.88 -0.12
CA GLN A 353 -22.74 11.08 0.39
C GLN A 353 -21.69 10.62 -0.62
N ILE A 354 -21.88 9.45 -1.26
CA ILE A 354 -20.93 8.94 -2.27
C ILE A 354 -20.91 9.85 -3.48
N ARG A 355 -22.06 10.34 -3.96
CA ARG A 355 -22.14 11.30 -5.09
C ARG A 355 -21.48 12.65 -4.78
N ALA A 356 -21.69 13.15 -3.57
CA ALA A 356 -21.01 14.37 -3.13
C ALA A 356 -19.50 14.16 -3.06
N ASN A 357 -19.05 12.97 -2.62
CA ASN A 357 -17.64 12.62 -2.62
C ASN A 357 -17.08 12.48 -4.05
N GLU A 358 -17.85 11.99 -5.00
CA GLU A 358 -17.46 11.94 -6.43
C GLU A 358 -17.20 13.34 -6.99
N SER A 359 -18.09 14.30 -6.72
CA SER A 359 -17.84 15.70 -7.11
C SER A 359 -16.54 16.24 -6.50
N ARG A 360 -16.31 15.97 -5.20
CA ARG A 360 -15.08 16.39 -4.51
C ARG A 360 -13.82 15.73 -5.09
N VAL A 361 -13.90 14.47 -5.49
CA VAL A 361 -12.78 13.76 -6.13
C VAL A 361 -12.50 14.33 -7.51
N ASN A 362 -13.52 14.66 -8.29
CA ASN A 362 -13.36 15.31 -9.58
C ASN A 362 -12.67 16.68 -9.48
N ASP A 363 -13.03 17.49 -8.47
CA ASP A 363 -12.34 18.75 -8.20
C ASP A 363 -10.88 18.52 -7.78
N ALA A 364 -10.63 17.48 -6.98
CA ALA A 364 -9.26 17.09 -6.58
C ALA A 364 -8.42 16.60 -7.76
N ILE A 365 -9.02 15.85 -8.71
CA ILE A 365 -8.35 15.43 -9.96
C ILE A 365 -7.95 16.64 -10.79
N HIS A 366 -8.87 17.59 -11.00
CA HIS A 366 -8.58 18.82 -11.71
C HIS A 366 -7.38 19.56 -11.11
N MET A 367 -7.38 19.75 -9.78
CA MET A 367 -6.29 20.42 -9.07
C MET A 367 -4.96 19.63 -9.12
N ASP A 368 -4.99 18.30 -8.95
CA ASP A 368 -3.80 17.45 -8.97
C ASP A 368 -3.12 17.45 -10.35
N VAL A 369 -3.92 17.36 -11.42
CA VAL A 369 -3.40 17.45 -12.80
C VAL A 369 -2.83 18.83 -13.07
N PHE A 370 -3.53 19.91 -12.69
CA PHE A 370 -3.05 21.28 -12.88
C PHE A 370 -1.73 21.50 -12.15
N GLN A 371 -1.67 21.16 -10.87
CA GLN A 371 -0.46 21.33 -10.07
C GLN A 371 0.72 20.48 -10.60
N SER A 372 0.44 19.25 -11.02
CA SER A 372 1.46 18.36 -11.58
C SER A 372 1.99 18.86 -12.92
N TYR A 373 1.11 19.41 -13.76
CA TYR A 373 1.49 20.00 -15.05
C TYR A 373 2.35 21.27 -14.86
N GLU A 374 1.94 22.17 -13.99
CA GLU A 374 2.71 23.38 -13.67
C GLU A 374 4.08 23.04 -13.06
N ASN A 375 4.15 22.06 -12.15
CA ASN A 375 5.40 21.58 -11.59
C ASN A 375 6.32 20.95 -12.65
N TYR A 376 5.75 20.22 -13.61
CA TYR A 376 6.49 19.68 -14.74
C TYR A 376 7.11 20.80 -15.59
N LEU A 377 6.32 21.80 -15.99
CA LEU A 377 6.83 22.96 -16.76
C LEU A 377 7.90 23.74 -15.98
N LEU A 378 7.66 23.98 -14.68
CA LEU A 378 8.60 24.67 -13.81
C LEU A 378 9.93 23.91 -13.68
N SER A 379 9.88 22.56 -13.59
CA SER A 379 11.08 21.72 -13.46
C SER A 379 12.00 21.86 -14.70
N HIS A 380 11.43 21.87 -15.88
CA HIS A 380 12.17 22.09 -17.13
C HIS A 380 12.79 23.50 -17.17
N LYS A 381 12.02 24.53 -16.84
CA LYS A 381 12.53 25.90 -16.79
C LYS A 381 13.65 26.10 -15.78
N LYS A 382 13.55 25.42 -14.61
CA LYS A 382 14.65 25.39 -13.62
C LYS A 382 15.91 24.76 -14.18
N MET A 383 15.81 23.64 -14.91
CA MET A 383 16.98 23.00 -15.55
C MET A 383 17.69 23.94 -16.50
N ASP A 384 16.94 24.62 -17.40
CA ASP A 384 17.52 25.58 -18.36
C ASP A 384 18.20 26.76 -17.63
N THR A 385 17.60 27.22 -16.53
CA THR A 385 18.16 28.29 -15.70
C THR A 385 19.46 27.85 -15.02
N TYR A 386 19.50 26.63 -14.46
CA TYR A 386 20.70 26.13 -13.78
C TYR A 386 21.84 25.78 -14.74
N ILE A 387 21.57 25.42 -16.02
CA ILE A 387 22.60 25.29 -17.04
C ILE A 387 23.32 26.63 -17.23
N LYS A 388 22.56 27.73 -17.38
CA LYS A 388 23.14 29.08 -17.49
C LYS A 388 23.89 29.47 -16.21
N ALA A 389 23.37 29.12 -15.04
CA ALA A 389 24.01 29.40 -13.76
C ALA A 389 25.39 28.67 -13.64
N ILE A 390 25.48 27.43 -14.15
CA ILE A 390 26.78 26.71 -14.22
C ILE A 390 27.76 27.47 -15.10
N GLU A 391 27.39 27.80 -16.34
CA GLU A 391 28.26 28.55 -17.26
C GLU A 391 28.75 29.85 -16.63
N GLN A 392 27.86 30.60 -15.98
CA GLN A 392 28.21 31.87 -15.33
C GLN A 392 29.09 31.66 -14.09
N SER A 393 28.84 30.67 -13.27
CA SER A 393 29.59 30.41 -12.04
C SER A 393 30.98 29.83 -12.32
N GLU A 394 31.11 28.94 -13.30
CA GLU A 394 32.39 28.40 -13.76
C GLU A 394 33.28 29.51 -14.31
N GLU A 395 32.75 30.38 -15.17
CA GLU A 395 33.51 31.48 -15.74
C GLU A 395 33.89 32.53 -14.68
N ASN A 396 32.94 32.87 -13.76
CA ASN A 396 33.26 33.74 -12.64
C ASN A 396 34.36 33.19 -11.74
N TYR A 397 34.30 31.91 -11.41
CA TYR A 397 35.35 31.23 -10.63
C TYR A 397 36.70 31.27 -11.36
N ARG A 398 36.70 30.94 -12.65
CA ARG A 398 37.91 30.97 -13.48
C ARG A 398 38.56 32.37 -13.51
N ILE A 399 37.78 33.43 -13.75
CA ILE A 399 38.23 34.82 -13.77
C ILE A 399 38.74 35.22 -12.38
N THR A 400 38.00 34.95 -11.33
CA THR A 400 38.37 35.34 -9.96
C THR A 400 39.62 34.62 -9.49
N LYS A 401 39.75 33.33 -9.81
CA LYS A 401 40.97 32.55 -9.54
C LYS A 401 42.22 33.17 -10.22
N ASN A 402 42.08 33.58 -11.47
CA ASN A 402 43.16 34.25 -12.21
C ASN A 402 43.52 35.64 -11.62
N LYS A 403 42.47 36.43 -11.26
CA LYS A 403 42.68 37.72 -10.59
C LYS A 403 43.35 37.55 -9.23
N HIS A 404 42.95 36.59 -8.44
CA HIS A 404 43.53 36.29 -7.13
C HIS A 404 45.01 35.89 -7.26
N ALA A 405 45.35 35.06 -8.23
CA ALA A 405 46.74 34.67 -8.52
C ALA A 405 47.66 35.86 -8.91
N ASN A 406 47.05 36.96 -9.41
CA ASN A 406 47.74 38.20 -9.76
C ASN A 406 47.52 39.32 -8.71
N ALA A 407 47.05 38.99 -7.50
CA ALA A 407 46.74 39.94 -6.41
C ALA A 407 45.69 41.02 -6.78
N LEU A 408 44.80 40.76 -7.75
CA LEU A 408 43.72 41.64 -8.22
C LEU A 408 42.37 41.28 -7.67
N ALA A 409 42.27 40.24 -6.86
CA ALA A 409 41.04 39.83 -6.12
C ALA A 409 41.44 39.35 -4.72
N THR A 410 40.52 39.47 -3.77
CA THR A 410 40.74 39.01 -2.40
C THR A 410 40.52 37.50 -2.27
N THR A 411 41.06 36.91 -1.20
CA THR A 411 40.77 35.51 -0.84
C THR A 411 39.28 35.28 -0.63
N THR A 412 38.57 36.24 -0.08
CA THR A 412 37.09 36.16 0.11
C THR A 412 36.38 36.06 -1.23
N ASP A 413 36.75 36.92 -2.22
CA ASP A 413 36.13 36.83 -3.56
C ASP A 413 36.36 35.47 -4.21
N LEU A 414 37.54 34.86 -4.02
CA LEU A 414 37.86 33.53 -4.55
C LEU A 414 36.99 32.43 -3.86
N LEU A 415 36.88 32.48 -2.54
CA LEU A 415 36.09 31.50 -1.80
C LEU A 415 34.59 31.64 -2.09
N ASP A 416 34.05 32.85 -2.22
CA ASP A 416 32.66 33.10 -2.60
C ASP A 416 32.35 32.59 -4.01
N ALA A 417 33.26 32.81 -4.97
CA ALA A 417 33.10 32.27 -6.33
C ALA A 417 33.15 30.73 -6.36
N ASP A 418 33.98 30.11 -5.51
CA ASP A 418 34.06 28.66 -5.33
C ASP A 418 32.77 28.07 -4.80
N VAL A 419 32.20 28.68 -3.74
CA VAL A 419 30.91 28.26 -3.16
C VAL A 419 29.77 28.43 -4.16
N ALA A 420 29.73 29.55 -4.90
CA ALA A 420 28.73 29.79 -5.93
C ALA A 420 28.76 28.74 -7.05
N ASN A 421 29.98 28.34 -7.47
CA ASN A 421 30.18 27.30 -8.47
C ASN A 421 29.67 25.93 -7.99
N LEU A 422 30.04 25.50 -6.77
CA LEU A 422 29.56 24.28 -6.16
C LEU A 422 28.01 24.26 -6.08
N GLN A 423 27.43 25.38 -5.63
CA GLN A 423 25.97 25.48 -5.47
C GLN A 423 25.24 25.35 -6.83
N ALA A 424 25.81 25.93 -7.90
CA ALA A 424 25.23 25.82 -9.24
C ALA A 424 25.22 24.36 -9.74
N HIS A 425 26.32 23.62 -9.54
CA HIS A 425 26.40 22.20 -9.89
C HIS A 425 25.44 21.34 -9.08
N LEU A 426 25.33 21.54 -7.77
CA LEU A 426 24.37 20.85 -6.91
C LEU A 426 22.93 21.10 -7.35
N ASN A 427 22.57 22.37 -7.55
CA ASN A 427 21.23 22.76 -7.96
C ASN A 427 20.84 22.12 -9.30
N TYR A 428 21.76 22.04 -10.25
CA TYR A 428 21.51 21.38 -11.54
C TYR A 428 21.31 19.87 -11.39
N ALA A 429 22.16 19.20 -10.59
CA ALA A 429 22.02 17.78 -10.32
C ALA A 429 20.67 17.46 -9.67
N PHE A 430 20.24 18.29 -8.73
CA PHE A 430 18.93 18.16 -8.07
C PHE A 430 17.77 18.45 -9.01
N ALA A 431 17.88 19.49 -9.84
CA ALA A 431 16.85 19.84 -10.82
C ALA A 431 16.58 18.70 -11.81
N LYS A 432 17.63 17.97 -12.26
CA LYS A 432 17.43 16.78 -13.11
C LYS A 432 16.63 15.69 -12.41
N ALA A 433 16.95 15.41 -11.14
CA ALA A 433 16.21 14.43 -10.35
C ALA A 433 14.76 14.86 -10.11
N ASP A 434 14.55 16.15 -9.80
CA ASP A 434 13.21 16.71 -9.59
C ASP A 434 12.37 16.70 -10.87
N ALA A 435 12.96 16.95 -12.03
CA ALA A 435 12.26 16.91 -13.30
C ALA A 435 11.78 15.49 -13.65
N LEU A 436 12.58 14.46 -13.36
CA LEU A 436 12.16 13.06 -13.50
C LEU A 436 10.94 12.75 -12.61
N VAL A 437 10.99 13.17 -11.34
CA VAL A 437 9.89 12.97 -10.40
C VAL A 437 8.64 13.73 -10.85
N ALA A 438 8.79 14.99 -11.27
CA ALA A 438 7.67 15.83 -11.69
C ALA A 438 6.97 15.28 -12.94
N TYR A 439 7.72 14.78 -13.93
CA TYR A 439 7.14 14.16 -15.11
C TYR A 439 6.35 12.90 -14.76
N ASN A 440 6.93 11.98 -13.98
CA ASN A 440 6.24 10.77 -13.59
C ASN A 440 5.02 11.06 -12.68
N LYS A 441 5.09 12.12 -11.85
CA LYS A 441 3.94 12.58 -11.07
C LYS A 441 2.81 13.09 -11.95
N LEU A 442 3.13 13.78 -13.06
CA LEU A 442 2.13 14.19 -14.06
C LEU A 442 1.50 12.97 -14.74
N LEU A 443 2.29 11.93 -15.08
CA LEU A 443 1.76 10.69 -15.65
C LEU A 443 0.85 9.95 -14.65
N GLN A 444 1.21 9.95 -13.36
CA GLN A 444 0.36 9.41 -12.30
C GLN A 444 -0.95 10.22 -12.16
N ALA A 445 -0.86 11.54 -12.12
CA ALA A 445 -2.02 12.41 -12.04
C ALA A 445 -2.98 12.23 -13.22
N ALA A 446 -2.44 11.90 -14.41
CA ALA A 446 -3.21 11.55 -15.60
C ALA A 446 -3.68 10.08 -15.64
N GLY A 447 -3.30 9.24 -14.68
CA GLY A 447 -3.68 7.81 -14.60
C GLY A 447 -3.04 6.92 -15.68
N ILE A 448 -1.86 7.30 -16.19
CA ILE A 448 -1.16 6.58 -17.28
C ILE A 448 0.26 6.15 -16.91
N LEU A 449 0.65 6.26 -15.63
CA LEU A 449 2.00 5.93 -15.19
C LEU A 449 2.37 4.47 -15.48
N ASP A 450 1.49 3.53 -15.16
CA ASP A 450 1.72 2.09 -15.37
C ASP A 450 1.92 1.74 -16.85
N GLN A 451 1.20 2.41 -17.76
CA GLN A 451 1.28 2.17 -19.21
C GLN A 451 2.60 2.64 -19.82
N THR A 452 3.27 3.60 -19.19
CA THR A 452 4.46 4.27 -19.74
C THR A 452 5.76 3.64 -19.21
N VAL A 453 5.76 3.18 -17.97
CA VAL A 453 6.96 2.65 -17.29
C VAL A 453 7.14 1.15 -17.52
N THR A 454 6.09 0.41 -17.86
CA THR A 454 6.13 -1.05 -18.13
C THR A 454 6.46 -1.38 -19.60
N LYS A 455 6.64 -0.40 -20.46
CA LYS A 455 7.16 -0.55 -21.84
C LYS A 455 8.67 -0.28 -21.89
#